data_0e041f008510777b47e5225d51432824
#
_entry.id   0e041f008510777b47e5225d51432824
#
_cell.length_a   1.000
_cell.length_b   1.000
_cell.length_c   1.000
_cell.angle_alpha   90.00
_cell.angle_beta   90.00
_cell.angle_gamma   90.00
#
_symmetry.space_group_name_H-M   'P 1'
#
loop_
_entity.id
_entity.type
_entity.pdbx_description
1 polymer ?
#
loop_
_entity_poly.entity_id
_entity_poly.type
_entity_poly.pdbx_seq_one_letter_code
_entity_poly.pdbx_strand_id
1 'polypeptide(L)'
;MNEFSQLDLDISEAYQKKQMDKVCSLYYEAANYFENKADIEAACFFYTQALVMALEENHELKEKIIYKLEKYGRSKDATVN
;
A
#
# COMPACT_ATOMS: atom_id res chain seq x y z
N MET A 1 -10.42 19.34 4.37
CA MET A 1 -10.01 18.22 3.55
C MET A 1 -8.73 17.60 4.11
N ASN A 2 -8.69 16.32 4.28
CA ASN A 2 -7.50 15.71 4.84
C ASN A 2 -6.64 15.11 3.74
N GLU A 3 -5.42 14.71 4.13
CA GLU A 3 -4.47 14.18 3.17
C GLU A 3 -4.96 12.92 2.49
N PHE A 4 -5.71 12.10 3.22
CA PHE A 4 -6.18 10.86 2.65
C PHE A 4 -7.17 11.09 1.53
N SER A 5 -8.00 12.15 1.63
CA SER A 5 -8.94 12.44 0.55
C SER A 5 -8.21 12.71 -0.76
N GLN A 6 -7.08 13.42 -0.69
CA GLN A 6 -6.30 13.68 -1.89
C GLN A 6 -5.66 12.39 -2.40
N LEU A 7 -5.13 11.57 -1.50
CA LEU A 7 -4.55 10.29 -1.89
C LEU A 7 -5.58 9.39 -2.58
N ASP A 8 -6.80 9.39 -2.05
CA ASP A 8 -7.85 8.56 -2.62
C ASP A 8 -8.16 8.99 -4.05
N LEU A 9 -8.23 10.30 -4.28
CA LEU A 9 -8.45 10.79 -5.63
C LEU A 9 -7.29 10.46 -6.56
N ASP A 10 -6.06 10.57 -6.05
CA ASP A 10 -4.87 10.27 -6.84
C ASP A 10 -4.84 8.80 -7.23
N ILE A 11 -5.21 7.92 -6.30
CA ILE A 11 -5.26 6.49 -6.59
C ILE A 11 -6.28 6.20 -7.69
N SER A 12 -7.46 6.79 -7.57
CA SER A 12 -8.51 6.59 -8.57
C SER A 12 -8.04 7.04 -9.94
N GLU A 13 -7.40 8.19 -10.00
CA GLU A 13 -6.91 8.73 -11.26
C GLU A 13 -5.84 7.83 -11.87
N ALA A 14 -4.91 7.37 -11.03
CA ALA A 14 -3.84 6.51 -11.53
C ALA A 14 -4.39 5.19 -12.06
N TYR A 15 -5.41 4.64 -11.40
CA TYR A 15 -6.08 3.45 -11.89
C TYR A 15 -6.71 3.68 -13.26
N GLN A 16 -7.41 4.79 -13.41
CA GLN A 16 -8.07 5.11 -14.67
C GLN A 16 -7.06 5.24 -15.80
N LYS A 17 -5.87 5.76 -15.48
CA LYS A 17 -4.82 5.91 -16.48
C LYS A 17 -3.96 4.67 -16.62
N LYS A 18 -4.25 3.63 -15.85
CA LYS A 18 -3.54 2.35 -15.90
C LYS A 18 -2.07 2.50 -15.54
N GLN A 19 -1.77 3.45 -14.65
CA GLN A 19 -0.42 3.67 -14.15
C GLN A 19 -0.22 2.84 -12.89
N MET A 20 -0.04 1.53 -13.06
CA MET A 20 -0.06 0.59 -11.93
C MET A 20 1.13 0.78 -11.00
N ASP A 21 2.29 1.17 -11.51
CA ASP A 21 3.43 1.47 -10.65
C ASP A 21 3.12 2.65 -9.74
N LYS A 22 2.42 3.64 -10.26
CA LYS A 22 2.03 4.80 -9.47
C LYS A 22 0.95 4.41 -8.45
N VAL A 23 0.04 3.52 -8.83
CA VAL A 23 -0.95 3.01 -7.89
C VAL A 23 -0.27 2.36 -6.70
N CYS A 24 0.77 1.55 -6.96
CA CYS A 24 1.54 0.91 -5.88
C CYS A 24 2.12 1.96 -4.94
N SER A 25 2.77 2.98 -5.48
CA SER A 25 3.39 4.03 -4.66
C SER A 25 2.34 4.77 -3.84
N LEU A 26 1.18 5.04 -4.43
CA LEU A 26 0.13 5.76 -3.73
C LEU A 26 -0.50 4.92 -2.62
N TYR A 27 -0.67 3.62 -2.84
CA TYR A 27 -1.13 2.74 -1.76
C TYR A 27 -0.12 2.72 -0.62
N TYR A 28 1.17 2.71 -0.97
CA TYR A 28 2.21 2.75 0.05
C TYR A 28 2.11 4.04 0.87
N GLU A 29 1.89 5.17 0.20
CA GLU A 29 1.72 6.44 0.92
C GLU A 29 0.48 6.42 1.82
N ALA A 30 -0.61 5.85 1.33
CA ALA A 30 -1.82 5.75 2.15
C ALA A 30 -1.55 4.90 3.38
N ALA A 31 -0.81 3.80 3.22
CA ALA A 31 -0.46 2.95 4.35
C ALA A 31 0.37 3.72 5.36
N ASN A 32 1.38 4.48 4.89
CA ASN A 32 2.19 5.28 5.79
C ASN A 32 1.35 6.31 6.54
N TYR A 33 0.39 6.89 5.86
CA TYR A 33 -0.49 7.87 6.48
C TYR A 33 -1.22 7.25 7.69
N PHE A 34 -1.78 6.06 7.50
CA PHE A 34 -2.49 5.40 8.59
C PHE A 34 -1.53 4.89 9.66
N GLU A 35 -0.35 4.44 9.27
CA GLU A 35 0.65 4.02 10.24
C GLU A 35 1.02 5.17 11.16
N ASN A 36 1.18 6.36 10.61
CA ASN A 36 1.50 7.55 11.39
C ASN A 36 0.37 7.95 12.33
N LYS A 37 -0.86 7.56 11.99
CA LYS A 37 -2.01 7.81 12.85
C LYS A 37 -2.22 6.68 13.86
N ALA A 38 -1.32 5.71 13.91
CA ALA A 38 -1.41 4.55 14.78
C ALA A 38 -2.62 3.66 14.44
N ASP A 39 -3.16 3.80 13.25
CA ASP A 39 -4.23 2.93 12.76
C ASP A 39 -3.59 1.78 12.00
N ILE A 40 -3.15 0.78 12.76
CA ILE A 40 -2.34 -0.29 12.17
C ILE A 40 -3.16 -1.19 11.25
N GLU A 41 -4.43 -1.40 11.56
CA GLU A 41 -5.26 -2.23 10.69
C GLU A 41 -5.42 -1.60 9.32
N ALA A 42 -5.73 -0.31 9.28
CA ALA A 42 -5.86 0.39 8.00
C ALA A 42 -4.53 0.43 7.28
N ALA A 43 -3.45 0.67 8.02
CA ALA A 43 -2.12 0.69 7.42
C ALA A 43 -1.81 -0.65 6.75
N CYS A 44 -2.06 -1.75 7.45
CA CYS A 44 -1.77 -3.07 6.89
C CYS A 44 -2.66 -3.40 5.70
N PHE A 45 -3.90 -2.92 5.73
CA PHE A 45 -4.77 -3.09 4.57
C PHE A 45 -4.12 -2.46 3.32
N PHE A 46 -3.66 -1.22 3.46
CA PHE A 46 -3.07 -0.54 2.31
C PHE A 46 -1.71 -1.10 1.94
N TYR A 47 -0.92 -1.56 2.93
CA TYR A 47 0.33 -2.23 2.61
C TYR A 47 0.07 -3.51 1.82
N THR A 48 -1.00 -4.23 2.16
CA THR A 48 -1.33 -5.44 1.41
C THR A 48 -1.73 -5.11 -0.03
N GLN A 49 -2.51 -4.04 -0.21
CA GLN A 49 -2.86 -3.62 -1.56
C GLN A 49 -1.62 -3.21 -2.35
N ALA A 50 -0.73 -2.48 -1.69
CA ALA A 50 0.52 -2.08 -2.34
C ALA A 50 1.36 -3.30 -2.71
N LEU A 51 1.37 -4.32 -1.85
CA LEU A 51 2.16 -5.52 -2.12
C LEU A 51 1.65 -6.24 -3.37
N VAL A 52 0.33 -6.35 -3.52
CA VAL A 52 -0.23 -7.00 -4.70
C VAL A 52 0.26 -6.29 -5.96
N MET A 53 0.20 -4.96 -5.96
CA MET A 53 0.67 -4.18 -7.11
C MET A 53 2.17 -4.35 -7.30
N ALA A 54 2.93 -4.35 -6.19
CA ALA A 54 4.38 -4.45 -6.28
C ALA A 54 4.82 -5.78 -6.86
N LEU A 55 4.12 -6.85 -6.52
CA LEU A 55 4.44 -8.16 -7.04
C LEU A 55 4.13 -8.24 -8.54
N GLU A 56 3.01 -7.67 -8.96
CA GLU A 56 2.62 -7.70 -10.36
C GLU A 56 3.56 -6.88 -11.22
N GLU A 57 4.01 -5.74 -10.70
CA GLU A 57 4.84 -4.82 -11.46
C GLU A 57 6.34 -4.99 -11.16
N ASN A 58 6.67 -5.91 -10.27
CA ASN A 58 8.06 -6.07 -9.80
C ASN A 58 8.62 -4.72 -9.33
N HIS A 59 7.82 -4.03 -8.53
CA HIS A 59 8.10 -2.67 -8.10
C HIS A 59 9.22 -2.63 -7.07
N GLU A 60 9.98 -1.55 -7.07
CA GLU A 60 11.11 -1.41 -6.16
C GLU A 60 10.69 -1.34 -4.70
N LEU A 61 9.44 -0.98 -4.42
CA LEU A 61 8.93 -0.89 -3.06
C LEU A 61 8.59 -2.25 -2.45
N LYS A 62 8.68 -3.32 -3.22
CA LYS A 62 8.27 -4.65 -2.77
C LYS A 62 8.90 -5.03 -1.44
N GLU A 63 10.21 -4.87 -1.33
CA GLU A 63 10.92 -5.29 -0.12
C GLU A 63 10.53 -4.44 1.08
N LYS A 64 10.36 -3.15 0.88
CA LYS A 64 9.94 -2.27 1.97
C LYS A 64 8.56 -2.62 2.46
N ILE A 65 7.66 -2.95 1.54
CA ILE A 65 6.29 -3.30 1.90
C ILE A 65 6.28 -4.61 2.70
N ILE A 66 7.05 -5.60 2.22
CA ILE A 66 7.15 -6.87 2.93
C ILE A 66 7.67 -6.65 4.34
N TYR A 67 8.70 -5.82 4.48
CA TYR A 67 9.24 -5.51 5.80
C TYR A 67 8.17 -4.94 6.72
N LYS A 68 7.35 -4.02 6.20
CA LYS A 68 6.29 -3.42 7.02
C LYS A 68 5.26 -4.46 7.46
N LEU A 69 4.85 -5.32 6.54
CA LEU A 69 3.87 -6.34 6.87
C LEU A 69 4.44 -7.35 7.87
N GLU A 70 5.71 -7.71 7.72
CA GLU A 70 6.34 -8.60 8.69
C GLU A 70 6.41 -7.96 10.06
N LYS A 71 6.72 -6.67 10.09
CA LYS A 71 6.80 -5.92 11.35
C LYS A 71 5.51 -6.04 12.14
N TYR A 72 4.38 -6.08 11.45
CA TYR A 72 3.08 -6.18 12.11
C TYR A 72 2.52 -7.60 12.11
N GLY A 73 3.34 -8.58 11.72
CA GLY A 73 2.94 -9.97 11.76
C GLY A 73 1.93 -10.37 10.69
N ARG A 74 1.91 -9.64 9.59
CA ARG A 74 0.91 -9.87 8.54
C ARG A 74 1.45 -10.56 7.29
N SER A 75 2.77 -10.62 7.13
CA SER A 75 3.32 -11.18 5.91
C SER A 75 3.01 -12.66 5.77
N LYS A 76 2.97 -13.38 6.89
CA LYS A 76 2.64 -14.80 6.86
C LYS A 76 1.24 -15.02 6.33
N ASP A 77 0.31 -14.17 6.76
CA ASP A 77 -1.07 -14.28 6.30
C ASP A 77 -1.17 -14.04 4.81
N ALA A 78 -0.30 -13.19 4.28
CA ALA A 78 -0.33 -12.87 2.86
C ALA A 78 0.28 -13.97 2.00
N THR A 79 1.14 -14.80 2.57
CA THR A 79 1.89 -15.78 1.80
C THR A 79 1.46 -17.21 2.02
N VAL A 80 0.79 -17.47 3.13
CA VAL A 80 0.36 -18.82 3.46
C VAL A 80 -0.98 -19.06 2.85
N ASN A 81 -1.23 -19.82 2.12
CA ASN A 81 -2.54 -20.09 1.58
C ASN A 81 -2.48 -20.84 0.31
#